data_6310a9a600956da05a7d9960b6049220
#
_entry.id   6310a9a600956da05a7d9960b6049220
#
_cell.length_a   1.000
_cell.length_b   1.000
_cell.length_c   1.000
_cell.angle_alpha   90.00
_cell.angle_beta   90.00
_cell.angle_gamma   90.00
#
_symmetry.space_group_name_H-M   'P 1'
#
loop_
_entity.id
_entity.type
_entity.pdbx_description
1 polymer ?
#
loop_
_entity_poly.entity_id
_entity_poly.type
_entity_poly.pdbx_seq_one_letter_code
_entity_poly.pdbx_strand_id
1 'polypeptide(L)'
;NSIVGLSQLGNKVGFIGKVNEDDLGGKYEEGLKKENVEYFYSKKKEEMPTGTCLILITPDSERTMCTFLGIAGKINENDVDVSAVKNSEITFLEGYLWDEGDPKKAFNKAIENSNKVAMSLSDLFCVERHKPHFLDLVKNKLDIIFANEQEALSLIDTKNFDEVISFSKQLEKIIVITRGEKGSIAIQKNEVVECNSKKDLKIVDLTG
;
A
#
# COMPACT_ATOMS: atom_id res chain seq x y z
N ASN A 1 2.04 -0.14 -8.70
CA ASN A 1 1.08 0.77 -9.37
C ASN A 1 1.08 2.17 -8.73
N SER A 2 0.89 2.29 -7.39
CA SER A 2 0.78 3.60 -6.70
C SER A 2 1.97 4.53 -6.96
N ILE A 3 3.20 4.02 -6.85
CA ILE A 3 4.43 4.81 -7.06
C ILE A 3 4.59 5.23 -8.52
N VAL A 4 4.30 4.34 -9.47
CA VAL A 4 4.33 4.66 -10.90
C VAL A 4 3.27 5.72 -11.22
N GLY A 5 2.04 5.57 -10.72
CA GLY A 5 1.00 6.58 -10.89
C GLY A 5 1.40 7.94 -10.33
N LEU A 6 2.02 7.99 -9.15
CA LEU A 6 2.53 9.23 -8.56
C LEU A 6 3.65 9.85 -9.41
N SER A 7 4.56 9.05 -9.97
CA SER A 7 5.59 9.54 -10.89
C SER A 7 4.99 10.13 -12.15
N GLN A 8 4.01 9.45 -12.75
CA GLN A 8 3.31 9.94 -13.96
C GLN A 8 2.52 11.24 -13.70
N LEU A 9 2.11 11.49 -12.46
CA LEU A 9 1.52 12.75 -12.02
C LEU A 9 2.56 13.84 -11.74
N GLY A 10 3.84 13.60 -12.02
CA GLY A 10 4.92 14.59 -11.91
C GLY A 10 5.56 14.67 -10.52
N ASN A 11 5.27 13.74 -9.62
CA ASN A 11 5.92 13.72 -8.32
C ASN A 11 7.30 13.05 -8.39
N LYS A 12 8.22 13.51 -7.53
CA LYS A 12 9.48 12.81 -7.28
C LYS A 12 9.21 11.64 -6.34
N VAL A 13 9.46 10.43 -6.78
CA VAL A 13 9.13 9.21 -6.06
C VAL A 13 10.31 8.25 -5.96
N GLY A 14 10.36 7.50 -4.87
CA GLY A 14 11.31 6.43 -4.65
C GLY A 14 10.63 5.15 -4.18
N PHE A 15 11.30 4.04 -4.37
CA PHE A 15 10.81 2.72 -3.99
C PHE A 15 11.88 1.94 -3.22
N ILE A 16 11.49 1.38 -2.09
CA ILE A 16 12.28 0.43 -1.29
C ILE A 16 11.61 -0.93 -1.38
N GLY A 17 12.32 -1.93 -1.89
CA GLY A 17 11.81 -3.30 -2.03
C GLY A 17 12.92 -4.24 -2.45
N LYS A 18 12.72 -5.55 -2.38
CA LYS A 18 13.75 -6.56 -2.71
C LYS A 18 13.45 -7.28 -4.00
N VAL A 19 14.47 -7.40 -4.84
CA VAL A 19 14.51 -8.33 -5.99
C VAL A 19 15.82 -9.12 -5.94
N ASN A 20 15.87 -10.26 -6.61
CA ASN A 20 17.10 -11.01 -6.78
C ASN A 20 17.90 -10.52 -7.99
N GLU A 21 19.17 -10.90 -8.04
CA GLU A 21 20.05 -10.75 -9.23
C GLU A 21 19.69 -11.83 -10.26
N ASP A 22 18.45 -11.76 -10.78
CA ASP A 22 17.93 -12.61 -11.83
C ASP A 22 17.28 -11.78 -12.94
N ASP A 23 16.85 -12.43 -14.01
CA ASP A 23 16.27 -11.75 -15.19
C ASP A 23 15.03 -10.90 -14.83
N LEU A 24 14.21 -11.39 -13.90
CA LEU A 24 13.02 -10.67 -13.47
C LEU A 24 13.35 -9.46 -12.61
N GLY A 25 14.33 -9.58 -11.73
CA GLY A 25 14.86 -8.46 -10.95
C GLY A 25 15.47 -7.38 -11.84
N GLY A 26 16.22 -7.76 -12.89
CA GLY A 26 16.71 -6.82 -13.89
C GLY A 26 15.61 -6.07 -14.62
N LYS A 27 14.59 -6.79 -15.10
CA LYS A 27 13.43 -6.19 -15.78
C LYS A 27 12.63 -5.27 -14.85
N TYR A 28 12.52 -5.62 -13.55
CA TYR A 28 11.83 -4.80 -12.56
C TYR A 28 12.56 -3.44 -12.37
N GLU A 29 13.86 -3.46 -12.16
CA GLU A 29 14.68 -2.23 -12.03
C GLU A 29 14.59 -1.36 -13.28
N GLU A 30 14.70 -1.96 -14.47
CA GLU A 30 14.56 -1.25 -15.76
C GLU A 30 13.16 -0.62 -15.89
N GLY A 31 12.11 -1.34 -15.45
CA GLY A 31 10.75 -0.83 -15.43
C GLY A 31 10.61 0.40 -14.55
N LEU A 32 11.09 0.36 -13.32
CA LEU A 32 11.06 1.50 -12.39
C LEU A 32 11.83 2.70 -12.96
N LYS A 33 13.00 2.46 -13.55
CA LYS A 33 13.81 3.52 -14.17
C LYS A 33 13.10 4.19 -15.34
N LYS A 34 12.39 3.43 -16.19
CA LYS A 34 11.58 3.99 -17.30
C LYS A 34 10.48 4.90 -16.81
N GLU A 35 9.91 4.58 -15.65
CA GLU A 35 8.85 5.36 -15.01
C GLU A 35 9.39 6.49 -14.09
N ASN A 36 10.70 6.79 -14.16
CA ASN A 36 11.37 7.79 -13.33
C ASN A 36 11.18 7.56 -11.80
N VAL A 37 11.10 6.30 -11.39
CA VAL A 37 11.07 5.92 -9.98
C VAL A 37 12.50 5.61 -9.52
N GLU A 38 12.96 6.29 -8.47
CA GLU A 38 14.26 6.02 -7.86
C GLU A 38 14.17 4.73 -7.02
N TYR A 39 15.12 3.81 -7.21
CA TYR A 39 15.12 2.50 -6.55
C TYR A 39 16.23 2.40 -5.53
N PHE A 40 15.86 2.26 -4.25
CA PHE A 40 16.75 2.25 -3.09
C PHE A 40 17.05 0.83 -2.60
N TYR A 41 17.45 -0.05 -3.47
CA TYR A 41 17.90 -1.38 -3.13
C TYR A 41 19.01 -1.83 -4.09
N SER A 42 20.13 -2.20 -3.53
CA SER A 42 21.24 -2.76 -4.32
C SER A 42 21.00 -4.23 -4.58
N LYS A 43 20.62 -4.55 -5.82
CA LYS A 43 20.40 -5.93 -6.26
C LYS A 43 21.63 -6.79 -6.01
N LYS A 44 21.42 -7.93 -5.44
CA LYS A 44 22.43 -8.94 -5.11
C LYS A 44 21.85 -10.34 -5.28
N LYS A 45 22.74 -11.34 -5.30
CA LYS A 45 22.32 -12.73 -5.30
C LYS A 45 21.67 -13.09 -3.96
N GLU A 46 20.41 -13.45 -4.03
CA GLU A 46 19.58 -13.81 -2.88
C GLU A 46 19.25 -15.32 -2.92
N GLU A 47 18.81 -15.87 -1.78
CA GLU A 47 18.44 -17.30 -1.66
C GLU A 47 17.15 -17.65 -2.42
N MET A 48 16.24 -16.69 -2.55
CA MET A 48 14.95 -16.86 -3.24
C MET A 48 14.89 -16.01 -4.50
N PRO A 49 14.21 -16.49 -5.56
CA PRO A 49 14.06 -15.70 -6.78
C PRO A 49 13.23 -14.44 -6.54
N THR A 50 13.28 -13.52 -7.49
CA THR A 50 12.39 -12.36 -7.55
C THR A 50 10.93 -12.81 -7.51
N GLY A 51 10.10 -12.08 -6.78
CA GLY A 51 8.67 -12.36 -6.64
C GLY A 51 7.94 -12.32 -7.98
N THR A 52 6.92 -13.15 -8.11
CA THR A 52 6.09 -13.27 -9.32
C THR A 52 4.63 -13.33 -8.95
N CYS A 53 3.76 -12.90 -9.87
CA CYS A 53 2.33 -13.09 -9.75
C CYS A 53 1.75 -13.56 -11.09
N LEU A 54 1.09 -14.73 -11.09
CA LEU A 54 0.26 -15.15 -12.20
C LEU A 54 -1.16 -14.61 -11.97
N ILE A 55 -1.63 -13.83 -12.92
CA ILE A 55 -2.95 -13.21 -12.85
C ILE A 55 -3.85 -13.88 -13.89
N LEU A 56 -4.93 -14.50 -13.42
CA LEU A 56 -5.97 -15.10 -14.26
C LEU A 56 -7.14 -14.13 -14.33
N ILE A 57 -7.51 -13.72 -15.55
CA ILE A 57 -8.65 -12.81 -15.80
C ILE A 57 -9.74 -13.60 -16.48
N THR A 58 -10.94 -13.59 -15.88
CA THR A 58 -12.11 -14.26 -16.40
C THR A 58 -12.94 -13.34 -17.33
N PRO A 59 -13.86 -13.90 -18.18
CA PRO A 59 -14.61 -13.09 -19.14
C PRO A 59 -15.50 -12.00 -18.53
N ASP A 60 -15.83 -12.09 -17.26
CA ASP A 60 -16.54 -11.08 -16.47
C ASP A 60 -15.64 -9.98 -15.91
N SER A 61 -14.37 -9.94 -16.35
CA SER A 61 -13.33 -9.01 -15.93
C SER A 61 -12.83 -9.19 -14.47
N GLU A 62 -13.26 -10.24 -13.77
CA GLU A 62 -12.72 -10.60 -12.45
C GLU A 62 -11.33 -11.20 -12.58
N ARG A 63 -10.54 -11.06 -11.51
CA ARG A 63 -9.17 -11.59 -11.48
C ARG A 63 -8.90 -12.48 -10.27
N THR A 64 -8.09 -13.50 -10.51
CA THR A 64 -7.47 -14.31 -9.46
C THR A 64 -5.97 -14.14 -9.52
N MET A 65 -5.35 -13.81 -8.39
CA MET A 65 -3.92 -13.57 -8.28
C MET A 65 -3.24 -14.74 -7.56
N CYS A 66 -2.35 -15.45 -8.27
CA CYS A 66 -1.50 -16.50 -7.70
C CYS A 66 -0.12 -15.90 -7.42
N THR A 67 0.06 -15.34 -6.23
CA THR A 67 1.26 -14.58 -5.86
C THR A 67 2.29 -15.46 -5.15
N PHE A 68 3.51 -15.43 -5.66
CA PHE A 68 4.69 -15.91 -4.98
C PHE A 68 5.60 -14.72 -4.66
N LEU A 69 5.69 -14.34 -3.39
CA LEU A 69 6.43 -13.15 -2.98
C LEU A 69 7.95 -13.27 -3.20
N GLY A 70 8.48 -14.50 -3.23
CA GLY A 70 9.92 -14.69 -3.40
C GLY A 70 10.72 -13.89 -2.36
N ILE A 71 11.83 -13.30 -2.82
CA ILE A 71 12.69 -12.52 -1.94
C ILE A 71 12.03 -11.22 -1.43
N ALA A 72 11.02 -10.68 -2.13
CA ALA A 72 10.32 -9.49 -1.68
C ALA A 72 9.66 -9.68 -0.30
N GLY A 73 9.14 -10.89 -0.01
CA GLY A 73 8.59 -11.24 1.31
C GLY A 73 9.64 -11.36 2.42
N LYS A 74 10.93 -11.23 2.11
CA LYS A 74 12.05 -11.30 3.07
C LYS A 74 12.71 -9.93 3.31
N ILE A 75 12.01 -8.85 2.99
CA ILE A 75 12.47 -7.51 3.35
C ILE A 75 12.61 -7.41 4.87
N ASN A 76 13.69 -6.76 5.32
CA ASN A 76 13.97 -6.60 6.74
C ASN A 76 14.52 -5.18 7.03
N GLU A 77 14.80 -4.89 8.29
CA GLU A 77 15.25 -3.57 8.72
C GLU A 77 16.55 -3.09 8.05
N ASN A 78 17.44 -4.01 7.61
CA ASN A 78 18.69 -3.63 6.95
C ASN A 78 18.48 -3.21 5.49
N ASP A 79 17.34 -3.57 4.90
CA ASP A 79 16.99 -3.21 3.54
C ASP A 79 16.36 -1.80 3.45
N VAL A 80 16.05 -1.19 4.59
CA VAL A 80 15.46 0.16 4.65
C VAL A 80 16.55 1.22 4.54
N ASP A 81 16.56 1.96 3.44
CA ASP A 81 17.40 3.15 3.27
C ASP A 81 16.84 4.30 4.11
N VAL A 82 17.43 4.49 5.30
CA VAL A 82 17.02 5.53 6.25
C VAL A 82 17.21 6.94 5.70
N SER A 83 18.21 7.14 4.83
CA SER A 83 18.45 8.45 4.21
C SER A 83 17.32 8.79 3.24
N ALA A 84 16.92 7.85 2.40
CA ALA A 84 15.79 8.01 1.49
C ALA A 84 14.49 8.31 2.26
N VAL A 85 14.22 7.55 3.32
CA VAL A 85 13.04 7.75 4.17
C VAL A 85 13.03 9.14 4.82
N LYS A 86 14.13 9.56 5.43
CA LYS A 86 14.23 10.89 6.08
C LYS A 86 14.11 12.06 5.11
N ASN A 87 14.57 11.89 3.87
CA ASN A 87 14.52 12.92 2.84
C ASN A 87 13.17 12.95 2.10
N SER A 88 12.28 12.01 2.37
CA SER A 88 10.94 11.97 1.79
C SER A 88 9.94 12.75 2.66
N GLU A 89 9.01 13.49 2.03
CA GLU A 89 7.93 14.14 2.76
C GLU A 89 6.95 13.11 3.33
N ILE A 90 6.67 12.06 2.56
CA ILE A 90 5.71 11.01 2.93
C ILE A 90 6.34 9.65 2.63
N THR A 91 6.33 8.76 3.60
CA THR A 91 6.62 7.34 3.41
C THR A 91 5.32 6.57 3.30
N PHE A 92 5.12 5.88 2.17
CA PHE A 92 3.92 5.07 1.93
C PHE A 92 4.22 3.60 2.18
N LEU A 93 3.39 2.96 2.99
CA LEU A 93 3.48 1.56 3.39
C LEU A 93 2.29 0.77 2.85
N GLU A 94 2.53 -0.48 2.48
CA GLU A 94 1.46 -1.41 2.09
C GLU A 94 1.32 -2.54 3.11
N GLY A 95 0.11 -2.78 3.59
CA GLY A 95 -0.20 -3.72 4.67
C GLY A 95 0.08 -5.19 4.34
N TYR A 96 0.20 -5.55 3.06
CA TYR A 96 0.45 -6.94 2.63
C TYR A 96 1.68 -7.58 3.26
N LEU A 97 2.75 -6.82 3.47
CA LEU A 97 4.01 -7.36 4.01
C LEU A 97 4.00 -7.52 5.54
N TRP A 98 2.90 -7.17 6.20
CA TRP A 98 2.79 -7.35 7.66
C TRP A 98 2.67 -8.82 8.08
N ASP A 99 2.37 -9.73 7.14
CA ASP A 99 2.06 -11.13 7.41
C ASP A 99 3.25 -12.00 7.78
N GLU A 100 4.46 -11.78 7.24
CA GLU A 100 5.56 -12.72 7.37
C GLU A 100 6.88 -12.08 7.83
N GLY A 101 7.57 -12.81 8.71
CA GLY A 101 8.98 -12.61 9.04
C GLY A 101 9.33 -11.24 9.65
N ASP A 102 10.48 -10.71 9.26
CA ASP A 102 11.03 -9.44 9.68
C ASP A 102 10.51 -8.19 8.91
N PRO A 103 9.56 -8.27 7.95
CA PRO A 103 8.97 -7.06 7.36
C PRO A 103 8.42 -6.09 8.40
N LYS A 104 7.88 -6.56 9.53
CA LYS A 104 7.44 -5.69 10.64
C LYS A 104 8.54 -4.81 11.19
N LYS A 105 9.78 -5.31 11.27
CA LYS A 105 10.94 -4.52 11.71
C LYS A 105 11.30 -3.47 10.67
N ALA A 106 11.23 -3.82 9.37
CA ALA A 106 11.41 -2.84 8.29
C ALA A 106 10.35 -1.73 8.35
N PHE A 107 9.08 -2.07 8.56
CA PHE A 107 8.00 -1.10 8.73
C PHE A 107 8.24 -0.19 9.93
N ASN A 108 8.55 -0.75 11.10
CA ASN A 108 8.83 0.05 12.29
C ASN A 108 9.99 1.00 12.06
N LYS A 109 11.09 0.52 11.46
CA LYS A 109 12.24 1.36 11.14
C LYS A 109 11.89 2.48 10.14
N ALA A 110 11.06 2.20 9.14
CA ALA A 110 10.57 3.21 8.21
C ALA A 110 9.71 4.25 8.95
N ILE A 111 8.73 3.82 9.75
CA ILE A 111 7.86 4.71 10.53
C ILE A 111 8.66 5.62 11.46
N GLU A 112 9.63 5.07 12.20
CA GLU A 112 10.47 5.82 13.16
C GLU A 112 11.34 6.90 12.51
N ASN A 113 11.63 6.76 11.19
CA ASN A 113 12.49 7.69 10.46
C ASN A 113 11.72 8.57 9.46
N SER A 114 10.41 8.43 9.35
CA SER A 114 9.56 9.17 8.41
C SER A 114 9.14 10.52 8.95
N ASN A 115 9.00 11.49 8.04
CA ASN A 115 8.38 12.78 8.36
C ASN A 115 6.87 12.66 8.48
N LYS A 116 6.24 11.99 7.52
CA LYS A 116 4.81 11.58 7.54
C LYS A 116 4.68 10.16 7.04
N VAL A 117 3.74 9.44 7.61
CA VAL A 117 3.48 8.04 7.24
C VAL A 117 2.08 7.91 6.64
N ALA A 118 2.04 7.41 5.41
CA ALA A 118 0.81 6.98 4.76
C ALA A 118 0.80 5.45 4.67
N MET A 119 -0.37 4.83 4.81
CA MET A 119 -0.50 3.37 4.68
C MET A 119 -1.80 2.99 4.00
N SER A 120 -1.72 2.01 3.09
CA SER A 120 -2.88 1.25 2.64
C SER A 120 -3.10 0.05 3.56
N LEU A 121 -4.35 -0.20 3.94
CA LEU A 121 -4.72 -1.41 4.69
C LEU A 121 -4.64 -2.67 3.82
N SER A 122 -4.56 -2.49 2.50
CA SER A 122 -4.22 -3.45 1.44
C SER A 122 -5.31 -4.44 1.09
N ASP A 123 -5.78 -5.26 2.02
CA ASP A 123 -6.97 -6.09 1.81
C ASP A 123 -7.64 -6.50 3.14
N LEU A 124 -8.86 -7.04 3.01
CA LEU A 124 -9.69 -7.46 4.13
C LEU A 124 -8.99 -8.53 4.99
N PHE A 125 -8.28 -9.49 4.36
CA PHE A 125 -7.59 -10.56 5.09
C PHE A 125 -6.44 -10.04 5.93
N CYS A 126 -5.71 -9.02 5.45
CA CYS A 126 -4.67 -8.35 6.23
C CYS A 126 -5.28 -7.66 7.46
N VAL A 127 -6.40 -6.94 7.26
CA VAL A 127 -7.10 -6.27 8.36
C VAL A 127 -7.60 -7.28 9.39
N GLU A 128 -8.24 -8.36 8.98
CA GLU A 128 -8.79 -9.38 9.89
C GLU A 128 -7.72 -10.06 10.72
N ARG A 129 -6.59 -10.44 10.09
CA ARG A 129 -5.47 -11.10 10.77
C ARG A 129 -4.71 -10.20 11.71
N HIS A 130 -4.56 -8.93 11.37
CA HIS A 130 -3.69 -7.99 12.08
C HIS A 130 -4.44 -6.82 12.72
N LYS A 131 -5.76 -6.94 12.88
CA LYS A 131 -6.66 -5.88 13.37
C LYS A 131 -6.10 -5.09 14.56
N PRO A 132 -5.67 -5.72 15.69
CA PRO A 132 -5.15 -4.95 16.82
C PRO A 132 -3.95 -4.09 16.46
N HIS A 133 -3.03 -4.61 15.64
CA HIS A 133 -1.85 -3.87 15.20
C HIS A 133 -2.20 -2.74 14.23
N PHE A 134 -3.08 -3.03 13.25
CA PHE A 134 -3.52 -2.01 12.29
C PHE A 134 -4.30 -0.89 12.99
N LEU A 135 -5.12 -1.23 13.96
CA LEU A 135 -5.84 -0.24 14.77
C LEU A 135 -4.88 0.64 15.59
N ASP A 136 -3.81 0.05 16.16
CA ASP A 136 -2.76 0.81 16.83
C ASP A 136 -2.01 1.73 15.87
N LEU A 137 -1.60 1.24 14.71
CA LEU A 137 -0.97 2.05 13.67
C LEU A 137 -1.86 3.23 13.26
N VAL A 138 -3.13 2.95 12.94
CA VAL A 138 -4.11 3.97 12.54
C VAL A 138 -4.30 5.02 13.62
N LYS A 139 -4.38 4.63 14.89
CA LYS A 139 -4.56 5.57 16.00
C LYS A 139 -3.31 6.38 16.31
N ASN A 140 -2.12 5.76 16.27
CA ASN A 140 -0.95 6.30 16.95
C ASN A 140 0.24 6.61 16.04
N LYS A 141 0.32 6.04 14.82
CA LYS A 141 1.54 6.07 13.99
C LYS A 141 1.35 6.65 12.59
N LEU A 142 0.17 6.54 12.02
CA LEU A 142 -0.09 6.97 10.65
C LEU A 142 -0.64 8.39 10.60
N ASP A 143 -0.32 9.11 9.53
CA ASP A 143 -0.87 10.44 9.22
C ASP A 143 -1.96 10.36 8.15
N ILE A 144 -1.80 9.43 7.19
CA ILE A 144 -2.72 9.23 6.06
C ILE A 144 -3.05 7.75 5.95
N ILE A 145 -4.33 7.41 5.89
CA ILE A 145 -4.81 6.04 5.80
C ILE A 145 -5.64 5.87 4.52
N PHE A 146 -5.32 4.83 3.76
CA PHE A 146 -6.11 4.40 2.61
C PHE A 146 -6.76 3.04 2.90
N ALA A 147 -8.05 2.94 2.64
CA ALA A 147 -8.81 1.71 2.81
C ALA A 147 -9.92 1.62 1.77
N ASN A 148 -10.45 0.43 1.53
CA ASN A 148 -11.77 0.30 0.93
C ASN A 148 -12.87 0.24 2.03
N GLU A 149 -14.15 0.30 1.61
CA GLU A 149 -15.28 0.31 2.55
C GLU A 149 -15.28 -0.93 3.46
N GLN A 150 -14.95 -2.12 2.92
CA GLN A 150 -14.94 -3.37 3.70
C GLN A 150 -13.79 -3.41 4.71
N GLU A 151 -12.61 -2.98 4.32
CA GLU A 151 -11.45 -2.87 5.21
C GLU A 151 -11.72 -1.92 6.37
N ALA A 152 -12.30 -0.76 6.07
CA ALA A 152 -12.64 0.24 7.10
C ALA A 152 -13.72 -0.26 8.08
N LEU A 153 -14.76 -0.94 7.58
CA LEU A 153 -15.79 -1.57 8.41
C LEU A 153 -15.19 -2.68 9.30
N SER A 154 -14.35 -3.54 8.71
CA SER A 154 -13.70 -4.63 9.45
C SER A 154 -12.73 -4.12 10.52
N LEU A 155 -12.01 -3.04 10.24
CA LEU A 155 -11.03 -2.48 11.18
C LEU A 155 -11.63 -2.12 12.53
N ILE A 156 -12.87 -1.59 12.54
CA ILE A 156 -13.57 -1.16 13.76
C ILE A 156 -14.75 -2.06 14.16
N ASP A 157 -14.84 -3.26 13.57
CA ASP A 157 -15.89 -4.26 13.86
C ASP A 157 -17.32 -3.74 13.73
N THR A 158 -17.61 -2.98 12.67
CA THR A 158 -18.95 -2.47 12.41
C THR A 158 -19.48 -2.88 11.04
N LYS A 159 -20.80 -2.82 10.88
CA LYS A 159 -21.50 -2.92 9.59
C LYS A 159 -22.11 -1.57 9.16
N ASN A 160 -21.95 -0.54 9.98
CA ASN A 160 -22.52 0.78 9.74
C ASN A 160 -21.41 1.76 9.29
N PHE A 161 -21.48 2.23 8.06
CA PHE A 161 -20.49 3.14 7.52
C PHE A 161 -20.47 4.52 8.21
N ASP A 162 -21.59 4.96 8.80
CA ASP A 162 -21.62 6.21 9.57
C ASP A 162 -20.78 6.13 10.85
N GLU A 163 -20.61 4.94 11.40
CA GLU A 163 -19.67 4.71 12.50
C GLU A 163 -18.23 4.81 12.07
N VAL A 164 -17.90 4.37 10.84
CA VAL A 164 -16.56 4.57 10.23
C VAL A 164 -16.28 6.06 10.07
N ILE A 165 -17.24 6.84 9.56
CA ILE A 165 -17.11 8.31 9.43
C ILE A 165 -16.89 8.94 10.81
N SER A 166 -17.69 8.54 11.81
CA SER A 166 -17.60 9.06 13.17
C SER A 166 -16.27 8.75 13.83
N PHE A 167 -15.80 7.52 13.69
CA PHE A 167 -14.46 7.09 14.15
C PHE A 167 -13.36 7.88 13.45
N SER A 168 -13.44 8.02 12.12
CA SER A 168 -12.44 8.74 11.32
C SER A 168 -12.30 10.20 11.73
N LYS A 169 -13.41 10.88 12.02
CA LYS A 169 -13.42 12.28 12.49
C LYS A 169 -12.68 12.49 13.82
N GLN A 170 -12.65 11.46 14.68
CA GLN A 170 -11.97 11.53 15.98
C GLN A 170 -10.45 11.41 15.88
N LEU A 171 -9.93 10.91 14.75
CA LEU A 171 -8.50 10.59 14.61
C LEU A 171 -7.62 11.78 14.21
N GLU A 172 -8.18 12.92 13.83
CA GLU A 172 -7.41 14.09 13.35
C GLU A 172 -6.41 13.81 12.20
N LYS A 173 -6.62 12.74 11.46
CA LYS A 173 -5.77 12.24 10.38
C LYS A 173 -6.50 12.36 9.04
N ILE A 174 -5.77 12.17 7.94
CA ILE A 174 -6.40 12.07 6.62
C ILE A 174 -6.76 10.61 6.38
N ILE A 175 -8.03 10.33 6.17
CA ILE A 175 -8.53 8.99 5.89
C ILE A 175 -9.26 9.02 4.56
N VAL A 176 -8.81 8.20 3.62
CA VAL A 176 -9.38 8.10 2.28
C VAL A 176 -9.96 6.69 2.12
N ILE A 177 -11.25 6.62 1.82
CA ILE A 177 -11.95 5.34 1.68
C ILE A 177 -12.55 5.24 0.28
N THR A 178 -12.16 4.20 -0.45
CA THR A 178 -12.76 3.86 -1.74
C THR A 178 -14.01 3.00 -1.53
N ARG A 179 -15.06 3.25 -2.32
CA ARG A 179 -16.38 2.67 -2.12
C ARG A 179 -16.97 2.08 -3.42
N GLY A 180 -16.10 1.62 -4.32
CA GLY A 180 -16.49 1.08 -5.61
C GLY A 180 -17.34 2.07 -6.42
N GLU A 181 -18.51 1.66 -6.86
CA GLU A 181 -19.43 2.50 -7.66
C GLU A 181 -19.92 3.76 -6.93
N LYS A 182 -19.84 3.80 -5.60
CA LYS A 182 -20.17 4.98 -4.80
C LYS A 182 -19.06 6.04 -4.81
N GLY A 183 -17.91 5.74 -5.45
CA GLY A 183 -16.77 6.65 -5.53
C GLY A 183 -15.83 6.56 -4.34
N SER A 184 -15.43 7.68 -3.78
CA SER A 184 -14.52 7.73 -2.64
C SER A 184 -14.91 8.87 -1.69
N ILE A 185 -14.46 8.74 -0.44
CA ILE A 185 -14.63 9.74 0.60
C ILE A 185 -13.27 10.03 1.25
N ALA A 186 -12.98 11.30 1.48
CA ALA A 186 -11.85 11.74 2.27
C ALA A 186 -12.35 12.45 3.53
N ILE A 187 -11.78 12.10 4.67
CA ILE A 187 -12.18 12.59 5.98
C ILE A 187 -10.94 13.15 6.68
N GLN A 188 -11.04 14.38 7.16
CA GLN A 188 -10.04 14.98 8.03
C GLN A 188 -10.73 15.84 9.09
N LYS A 189 -10.62 15.49 10.36
CA LYS A 189 -11.35 16.13 11.45
C LYS A 189 -12.86 16.15 11.16
N ASN A 190 -13.46 17.33 11.10
CA ASN A 190 -14.88 17.50 10.79
C ASN A 190 -15.18 17.66 9.29
N GLU A 191 -14.14 17.78 8.47
CA GLU A 191 -14.29 17.91 7.02
C GLU A 191 -14.49 16.53 6.39
N VAL A 192 -15.47 16.44 5.51
CA VAL A 192 -15.80 15.25 4.75
C VAL A 192 -15.99 15.67 3.30
N VAL A 193 -15.19 15.10 2.41
CA VAL A 193 -15.26 15.37 0.97
C VAL A 193 -15.57 14.08 0.25
N GLU A 194 -16.62 14.08 -0.55
CA GLU A 194 -17.02 12.94 -1.38
C GLU A 194 -16.68 13.20 -2.85
N CYS A 195 -16.20 12.18 -3.52
CA CYS A 195 -15.95 12.18 -4.95
C CYS A 195 -16.70 11.02 -5.59
N ASN A 196 -17.59 11.33 -6.52
CA ASN A 196 -18.35 10.30 -7.24
C ASN A 196 -17.44 9.49 -8.15
N SER A 197 -17.80 8.23 -8.36
CA SER A 197 -17.13 7.38 -9.36
C SER A 197 -17.38 7.92 -10.78
N LYS A 198 -16.41 7.71 -11.67
CA LYS A 198 -16.62 7.96 -13.10
C LYS A 198 -17.56 6.90 -13.64
N LYS A 199 -18.63 7.34 -14.31
CA LYS A 199 -19.61 6.47 -14.96
C LYS A 199 -19.17 6.11 -16.38
N ASP A 200 -19.80 5.10 -16.95
CA ASP A 200 -19.63 4.69 -18.35
C ASP A 200 -18.19 4.26 -18.71
N LEU A 201 -17.48 3.65 -17.78
CA LEU A 201 -16.18 3.03 -18.02
C LEU A 201 -16.36 1.64 -18.67
N LYS A 202 -15.63 1.39 -19.75
CA LYS A 202 -15.46 0.04 -20.26
C LYS A 202 -14.41 -0.65 -19.40
N ILE A 203 -14.85 -1.53 -18.53
CA ILE A 203 -13.93 -2.32 -17.67
C ILE A 203 -13.34 -3.44 -18.55
N VAL A 204 -12.00 -3.55 -18.52
CA VAL A 204 -11.26 -4.63 -19.19
C VAL A 204 -10.80 -5.65 -18.16
N ASP A 205 -10.27 -5.18 -17.05
CA ASP A 205 -9.93 -5.97 -15.88
C ASP A 205 -9.88 -5.05 -14.63
N LEU A 206 -9.78 -5.67 -13.45
CA LEU A 206 -9.73 -4.96 -12.17
C LEU A 206 -8.31 -4.85 -11.57
N THR A 207 -7.27 -5.06 -12.36
CA THR A 207 -5.88 -5.07 -11.87
C THR A 207 -5.35 -3.66 -11.54
N GLY A 208 -5.95 -2.64 -12.07
CA GLY A 208 -5.67 -1.22 -11.77
C GLY A 208 -4.53 -0.62 -12.58
#